data_957df9b97e6caaf40afcf551ec408104
#
_entry.id   957df9b97e6caaf40afcf551ec408104
#
_cell.length_a   1.000
_cell.length_b   1.000
_cell.length_c   1.000
_cell.angle_alpha   90.00
_cell.angle_beta   90.00
_cell.angle_gamma   90.00
#
_symmetry.space_group_name_H-M   'P 1'
#
loop_
_entity.id
_entity.type
_entity.pdbx_description
1 polymer ?
#
loop_
_entity_poly.entity_id
_entity_poly.type
_entity_poly.pdbx_seq_one_letter_code
_entity_poly.pdbx_strand_id
1 'polypeptide(L)'
;MLKYLGTEDSSPQLKVTKAIQSFLFSLGDELLYIGYYDTLQSGVLNTPETSETYTFQFTTNIPCPGTPTVEYEGQVYNTIQIFSQCWLKENLNVGMMIPGSEWPTDNDTIEKNCYDNEPDSCTKYGGLYQWDEMMQYTTQQGTQGICPPGWHLPSDEEWKVLEGAVDSQYRIGDPEWDISLNYRGFDAATNLKTTSGWYQNGNGTNLYGFSGLPGGSRDLSGYFGYVGYYGYWWAATEYDSDDAWRRHRYGALSLIRNQ
;
A
#
# COMPACT_ATOMS: atom_id res chain seq x y z
N MET A 1 -23.37 -5.36 1.46
CA MET A 1 -22.56 -5.64 2.66
C MET A 1 -23.01 -6.98 3.23
N LEU A 2 -22.20 -8.02 3.09
CA LEU A 2 -22.48 -9.36 3.65
C LEU A 2 -21.81 -9.45 5.02
N LYS A 3 -22.59 -9.67 6.08
CA LYS A 3 -22.06 -9.92 7.42
C LYS A 3 -22.02 -11.44 7.64
N TYR A 4 -20.83 -12.00 7.80
CA TYR A 4 -20.67 -13.40 8.18
C TYR A 4 -20.81 -13.56 9.69
N LEU A 5 -21.67 -14.48 10.13
CA LEU A 5 -21.74 -14.92 11.52
C LEU A 5 -21.18 -16.34 11.57
N GLY A 6 -19.94 -16.48 12.05
CA GLY A 6 -19.33 -17.77 12.32
C GLY A 6 -19.76 -18.33 13.67
N THR A 7 -19.97 -19.63 13.76
CA THR A 7 -20.09 -20.35 15.04
C THR A 7 -18.84 -21.21 15.22
N GLU A 8 -18.24 -21.15 16.41
CA GLU A 8 -17.08 -21.98 16.73
C GLU A 8 -17.46 -23.46 16.89
N ASP A 9 -16.66 -24.35 16.30
CA ASP A 9 -16.61 -25.76 16.62
C ASP A 9 -15.30 -26.03 17.40
N SER A 10 -15.28 -27.04 18.28
CA SER A 10 -14.21 -27.37 19.20
C SER A 10 -12.91 -27.88 18.58
N SER A 11 -12.81 -27.92 17.28
CA SER A 11 -11.57 -27.86 16.49
C SER A 11 -11.55 -26.52 15.75
N PRO A 12 -10.40 -25.92 15.40
CA PRO A 12 -10.33 -24.61 14.76
C PRO A 12 -10.83 -24.65 13.31
N GLN A 13 -12.06 -25.08 13.13
CA GLN A 13 -12.79 -25.00 11.87
C GLN A 13 -13.98 -24.09 12.05
N LEU A 14 -13.94 -22.97 11.36
CA LEU A 14 -15.04 -22.03 11.25
C LEU A 14 -16.29 -22.73 10.71
N LYS A 15 -17.34 -22.82 11.53
CA LYS A 15 -18.69 -23.11 11.01
C LYS A 15 -19.28 -21.83 10.43
N VAL A 16 -19.33 -21.79 9.11
CA VAL A 16 -19.97 -20.70 8.38
C VAL A 16 -21.48 -20.92 8.37
N THR A 17 -22.23 -20.03 9.00
CA THR A 17 -23.68 -19.98 8.80
C THR A 17 -23.94 -19.29 7.46
N LYS A 18 -24.45 -20.02 6.47
CA LYS A 18 -24.75 -19.49 5.13
C LYS A 18 -25.86 -18.45 5.24
N ALA A 19 -25.52 -17.17 5.16
CA ALA A 19 -26.51 -16.11 4.94
C ALA A 19 -26.65 -15.95 3.42
N ILE A 20 -27.89 -16.18 2.89
CA ILE A 20 -28.17 -15.84 1.50
C ILE A 20 -28.81 -14.47 1.52
N GLN A 21 -28.13 -13.51 0.88
CA GLN A 21 -28.68 -12.19 0.65
C GLN A 21 -28.71 -11.96 -0.86
N SER A 22 -29.87 -11.56 -1.37
CA SER A 22 -30.07 -11.26 -2.79
C SER A 22 -29.84 -9.76 -3.00
N PHE A 23 -29.06 -9.43 -4.00
CA PHE A 23 -28.85 -8.06 -4.46
C PHE A 23 -29.33 -7.94 -5.90
N LEU A 24 -29.96 -6.84 -6.22
CA LEU A 24 -30.29 -6.48 -7.60
C LEU A 24 -29.07 -5.76 -8.19
N PHE A 25 -28.68 -6.14 -9.39
CA PHE A 25 -27.63 -5.49 -10.17
C PHE A 25 -28.04 -5.45 -11.64
N SER A 26 -27.45 -4.53 -12.40
CA SER A 26 -27.56 -4.45 -13.84
C SER A 26 -26.33 -5.08 -14.50
N LEU A 27 -26.49 -5.66 -15.69
CA LEU A 27 -25.34 -6.18 -16.43
C LEU A 27 -24.34 -5.05 -16.72
N GLY A 28 -23.09 -5.27 -16.34
CA GLY A 28 -22.02 -4.29 -16.44
C GLY A 28 -21.75 -3.51 -15.14
N ASP A 29 -22.58 -3.66 -14.10
CA ASP A 29 -22.25 -3.10 -12.79
C ASP A 29 -21.05 -3.83 -12.19
N GLU A 30 -20.06 -3.07 -11.74
CA GLU A 30 -18.95 -3.57 -10.95
C GLU A 30 -19.35 -3.58 -9.47
N LEU A 31 -19.37 -4.75 -8.85
CA LEU A 31 -19.82 -4.93 -7.48
C LEU A 31 -18.66 -5.34 -6.56
N LEU A 32 -18.54 -4.63 -5.45
CA LEU A 32 -17.61 -4.95 -4.39
C LEU A 32 -18.32 -5.71 -3.27
N TYR A 33 -17.97 -6.98 -3.10
CA TYR A 33 -18.46 -7.83 -2.02
C TYR A 33 -17.44 -7.82 -0.88
N ILE A 34 -17.87 -7.46 0.32
CA ILE A 34 -16.99 -7.41 1.49
C ILE A 34 -17.50 -8.37 2.55
N GLY A 35 -16.66 -9.33 2.91
CA GLY A 35 -16.85 -10.20 4.07
C GLY A 35 -16.06 -9.68 5.28
N TYR A 36 -16.64 -9.84 6.47
CA TYR A 36 -15.99 -9.46 7.74
C TYR A 36 -15.96 -10.67 8.67
N TYR A 37 -14.82 -10.85 9.33
CA TYR A 37 -14.64 -11.80 10.42
C TYR A 37 -13.73 -11.18 11.48
N ASP A 38 -14.31 -10.93 12.67
CA ASP A 38 -13.64 -10.16 13.73
C ASP A 38 -13.11 -8.82 13.19
N THR A 39 -11.81 -8.57 13.28
CA THR A 39 -11.15 -7.38 12.75
C THR A 39 -10.72 -7.51 11.30
N LEU A 40 -10.80 -8.71 10.73
CA LEU A 40 -10.38 -8.99 9.36
C LEU A 40 -11.47 -8.69 8.34
N GLN A 41 -11.08 -8.23 7.19
CA GLN A 41 -11.96 -8.09 6.02
C GLN A 41 -11.35 -8.85 4.83
N SER A 42 -12.24 -9.34 3.98
CA SER A 42 -11.87 -9.95 2.71
C SER A 42 -12.85 -9.45 1.65
N GLY A 43 -12.37 -9.13 0.45
CA GLY A 43 -13.21 -8.57 -0.60
C GLY A 43 -13.03 -9.26 -1.93
N VAL A 44 -14.11 -9.23 -2.72
CA VAL A 44 -14.10 -9.63 -4.11
C VAL A 44 -14.75 -8.52 -4.93
N LEU A 45 -14.01 -8.01 -5.90
CA LEU A 45 -14.54 -7.09 -6.92
C LEU A 45 -14.88 -7.91 -8.16
N ASN A 46 -16.12 -7.83 -8.63
CA ASN A 46 -16.54 -8.57 -9.81
C ASN A 46 -17.67 -7.83 -10.55
N THR A 47 -17.76 -8.12 -11.86
CA THR A 47 -18.86 -7.69 -12.72
C THR A 47 -19.69 -8.93 -13.06
N PRO A 48 -20.67 -9.31 -12.20
CA PRO A 48 -21.37 -10.57 -12.36
C PRO A 48 -22.30 -10.52 -13.59
N GLU A 49 -22.29 -11.59 -14.37
CA GLU A 49 -23.21 -11.78 -15.50
C GLU A 49 -24.39 -12.69 -15.12
N THR A 50 -24.19 -13.50 -14.09
CA THR A 50 -25.17 -14.49 -13.59
C THR A 50 -25.12 -14.55 -12.08
N SER A 51 -25.97 -15.39 -11.47
CA SER A 51 -25.91 -15.70 -10.04
C SER A 51 -24.61 -16.44 -9.71
N GLU A 52 -23.83 -15.89 -8.82
CA GLU A 52 -22.53 -16.40 -8.40
C GLU A 52 -22.47 -16.60 -6.88
N THR A 53 -21.51 -17.42 -6.45
CA THR A 53 -21.24 -17.65 -5.03
C THR A 53 -19.80 -17.25 -4.74
N TYR A 54 -19.60 -16.35 -3.79
CA TYR A 54 -18.30 -15.90 -3.36
C TYR A 54 -17.89 -16.55 -2.04
N THR A 55 -16.64 -16.99 -1.97
CA THR A 55 -16.04 -17.50 -0.74
C THR A 55 -14.98 -16.51 -0.26
N PHE A 56 -15.16 -16.01 0.96
CA PHE A 56 -14.19 -15.12 1.59
C PHE A 56 -13.19 -15.94 2.41
N GLN A 57 -11.91 -15.62 2.23
CA GLN A 57 -10.85 -16.16 3.06
C GLN A 57 -10.31 -15.05 3.94
N PHE A 58 -10.31 -15.30 5.25
CA PHE A 58 -9.85 -14.33 6.25
C PHE A 58 -8.47 -14.73 6.76
N THR A 59 -7.53 -14.80 5.85
CA THR A 59 -6.13 -15.08 6.15
C THR A 59 -5.28 -13.87 5.80
N THR A 60 -4.24 -13.65 6.58
CA THR A 60 -3.24 -12.60 6.33
C THR A 60 -2.01 -13.20 5.66
N ASN A 61 -1.18 -12.36 5.07
CA ASN A 61 0.09 -12.76 4.44
C ASN A 61 -0.06 -13.73 3.25
N ILE A 62 -1.10 -13.56 2.44
CA ILE A 62 -1.29 -14.34 1.22
C ILE A 62 -0.58 -13.63 0.06
N PRO A 63 0.33 -14.30 -0.67
CA PRO A 63 0.87 -13.75 -1.91
C PRO A 63 -0.23 -13.50 -2.95
N CYS A 64 0.02 -12.55 -3.87
CA CYS A 64 -0.91 -12.29 -4.96
C CYS A 64 -1.17 -13.54 -5.81
N PRO A 65 -2.43 -13.85 -6.13
CA PRO A 65 -2.77 -15.00 -6.95
C PRO A 65 -2.07 -14.95 -8.32
N GLY A 66 -1.40 -16.03 -8.68
CA GLY A 66 -0.68 -16.15 -9.95
C GLY A 66 0.63 -15.36 -10.03
N THR A 67 0.93 -14.48 -9.07
CA THR A 67 2.12 -13.61 -9.08
C THR A 67 2.71 -13.50 -7.67
N PRO A 68 3.16 -14.60 -7.05
CA PRO A 68 3.70 -14.56 -5.68
C PRO A 68 4.99 -13.76 -5.57
N THR A 69 5.71 -13.62 -6.66
CA THR A 69 6.92 -12.81 -6.78
C THR A 69 6.94 -12.09 -8.13
N VAL A 70 7.64 -10.96 -8.19
CA VAL A 70 7.93 -10.21 -9.41
C VAL A 70 9.44 -10.08 -9.54
N GLU A 71 10.00 -10.52 -10.65
CA GLU A 71 11.40 -10.26 -10.99
C GLU A 71 11.47 -9.00 -11.87
N TYR A 72 12.19 -7.99 -11.40
CA TYR A 72 12.31 -6.72 -12.11
C TYR A 72 13.65 -6.05 -11.83
N GLU A 73 14.32 -5.60 -12.89
CA GLU A 73 15.63 -4.94 -12.83
C GLU A 73 16.68 -5.72 -11.98
N GLY A 74 16.70 -7.06 -12.16
CA GLY A 74 17.63 -7.94 -11.46
C GLY A 74 17.33 -8.20 -9.99
N GLN A 75 16.16 -7.77 -9.50
CA GLN A 75 15.70 -8.00 -8.14
C GLN A 75 14.41 -8.79 -8.12
N VAL A 76 14.18 -9.52 -7.03
CA VAL A 76 12.95 -10.28 -6.78
C VAL A 76 12.16 -9.59 -5.69
N TYR A 77 10.95 -9.20 -6.00
CA TYR A 77 9.99 -8.59 -5.07
C TYR A 77 8.92 -9.60 -4.70
N ASN A 78 8.70 -9.81 -3.41
CA ASN A 78 7.58 -10.60 -2.94
C ASN A 78 6.29 -9.78 -3.06
N THR A 79 5.17 -10.48 -3.22
CA THR A 79 3.87 -9.82 -3.29
C THR A 79 3.00 -10.16 -2.09
N ILE A 80 2.01 -9.34 -1.84
CA ILE A 80 1.02 -9.53 -0.81
C ILE A 80 -0.35 -9.08 -1.30
N GLN A 81 -1.35 -9.94 -1.14
CA GLN A 81 -2.73 -9.54 -1.36
C GLN A 81 -3.31 -8.98 -0.06
N ILE A 82 -3.78 -7.76 -0.11
CA ILE A 82 -4.53 -7.14 0.98
C ILE A 82 -5.88 -6.72 0.41
N PHE A 83 -6.94 -7.35 0.89
CA PHE A 83 -8.28 -7.17 0.36
C PHE A 83 -8.36 -7.54 -1.13
N SER A 84 -8.76 -6.63 -2.02
CA SER A 84 -8.80 -6.81 -3.47
C SER A 84 -7.55 -6.35 -4.21
N GLN A 85 -6.55 -5.83 -3.49
CA GLN A 85 -5.36 -5.22 -4.06
C GLN A 85 -4.13 -6.11 -3.88
N CYS A 86 -3.24 -6.07 -4.86
CA CYS A 86 -1.92 -6.67 -4.81
C CYS A 86 -0.85 -5.61 -4.61
N TRP A 87 0.07 -5.83 -3.67
CA TRP A 87 1.14 -4.91 -3.32
C TRP A 87 2.49 -5.63 -3.37
N LEU A 88 3.55 -4.89 -3.71
CA LEU A 88 4.91 -5.34 -3.46
C LEU A 88 5.21 -5.20 -1.96
N LYS A 89 5.87 -6.18 -1.38
CA LYS A 89 6.27 -6.15 0.06
C LYS A 89 7.52 -5.32 0.28
N GLU A 90 8.41 -5.31 -0.69
CA GLU A 90 9.63 -4.52 -0.67
C GLU A 90 9.41 -3.22 -1.44
N ASN A 91 10.03 -2.14 -0.96
CA ASN A 91 10.11 -0.89 -1.72
C ASN A 91 10.96 -1.09 -2.98
N LEU A 92 10.57 -0.46 -4.09
CA LEU A 92 11.34 -0.52 -5.32
C LEU A 92 12.77 0.01 -5.12
N ASN A 93 13.73 -0.68 -5.75
CA ASN A 93 15.14 -0.31 -5.76
C ASN A 93 15.67 -0.43 -7.19
N VAL A 94 15.05 0.28 -8.14
CA VAL A 94 15.37 0.22 -9.57
C VAL A 94 16.06 1.50 -10.01
N GLY A 95 16.77 1.43 -11.13
CA GLY A 95 17.45 2.57 -11.72
C GLY A 95 18.84 2.86 -11.15
N MET A 96 19.45 3.90 -11.69
CA MET A 96 20.79 4.35 -11.36
C MET A 96 20.81 5.19 -10.07
N MET A 97 21.76 4.92 -9.20
CA MET A 97 21.97 5.76 -8.02
C MET A 97 22.68 7.06 -8.40
N ILE A 98 22.11 8.19 -8.01
CA ILE A 98 22.74 9.51 -8.09
C ILE A 98 23.03 10.05 -6.68
N PRO A 99 24.08 10.92 -6.51
CA PRO A 99 24.35 11.58 -5.23
C PRO A 99 23.19 12.39 -4.70
N GLY A 100 23.03 12.49 -3.39
CA GLY A 100 21.97 13.30 -2.77
C GLY A 100 22.05 14.81 -3.11
N SER A 101 23.19 15.30 -3.56
CA SER A 101 23.37 16.67 -4.06
C SER A 101 22.87 16.90 -5.48
N GLU A 102 22.52 15.83 -6.20
CA GLU A 102 22.03 15.86 -7.57
C GLU A 102 20.52 15.64 -7.63
N TRP A 103 19.93 16.15 -8.69
CA TRP A 103 18.50 16.02 -8.96
C TRP A 103 18.29 15.09 -10.16
N PRO A 104 17.30 14.18 -10.10
CA PRO A 104 16.94 13.41 -11.28
C PRO A 104 16.46 14.31 -12.40
N THR A 105 16.64 13.87 -13.63
CA THR A 105 16.30 14.62 -14.84
C THR A 105 15.57 13.73 -15.83
N ASP A 106 14.69 14.32 -16.64
CA ASP A 106 13.98 13.60 -17.73
C ASP A 106 14.99 13.21 -18.84
N ASN A 107 15.59 12.04 -18.69
CA ASN A 107 16.70 11.57 -19.54
C ASN A 107 16.56 10.10 -19.96
N ASP A 108 15.36 9.54 -19.91
CA ASP A 108 15.04 8.12 -20.20
C ASP A 108 15.76 7.11 -19.27
N THR A 109 16.37 7.56 -18.19
CA THR A 109 17.04 6.70 -17.20
C THR A 109 16.38 6.87 -15.84
N ILE A 110 15.93 5.80 -15.24
CA ILE A 110 15.39 5.86 -13.87
C ILE A 110 16.53 6.19 -12.91
N GLU A 111 16.40 7.28 -12.16
CA GLU A 111 17.36 7.77 -11.19
C GLU A 111 16.80 7.73 -9.77
N LYS A 112 17.65 7.36 -8.81
CA LYS A 112 17.29 7.29 -7.39
C LYS A 112 18.38 7.81 -6.51
N ASN A 113 18.01 8.23 -5.30
CA ASN A 113 18.97 8.43 -4.22
C ASN A 113 18.93 7.23 -3.26
N CYS A 114 20.05 6.89 -2.66
CA CYS A 114 20.13 5.98 -1.53
C CYS A 114 20.42 6.78 -0.26
N TYR A 115 19.76 6.46 0.85
CA TYR A 115 19.94 7.20 2.10
C TYR A 115 21.43 7.30 2.48
N ASP A 116 21.87 8.50 2.84
CA ASP A 116 23.28 8.87 3.13
C ASP A 116 24.26 8.57 1.98
N ASN A 117 23.80 8.47 0.75
CA ASN A 117 24.59 8.06 -0.42
C ASN A 117 25.22 6.65 -0.28
N GLU A 118 24.62 5.78 0.53
CA GLU A 118 25.07 4.42 0.77
C GLU A 118 24.23 3.41 -0.02
N PRO A 119 24.80 2.65 -0.97
CA PRO A 119 24.06 1.64 -1.74
C PRO A 119 23.34 0.59 -0.88
N ASP A 120 23.93 0.22 0.27
CA ASP A 120 23.34 -0.71 1.22
C ASP A 120 22.02 -0.20 1.81
N SER A 121 21.85 1.11 1.90
CA SER A 121 20.60 1.73 2.32
C SER A 121 19.47 1.47 1.31
N CYS A 122 19.78 1.53 0.01
CA CYS A 122 18.82 1.14 -1.03
C CYS A 122 18.47 -0.36 -0.98
N THR A 123 19.46 -1.21 -0.72
CA THR A 123 19.24 -2.66 -0.55
C THR A 123 18.30 -2.93 0.62
N LYS A 124 18.40 -2.15 1.69
CA LYS A 124 17.61 -2.33 2.91
C LYS A 124 16.24 -1.67 2.86
N TYR A 125 16.15 -0.46 2.35
CA TYR A 125 14.95 0.40 2.45
C TYR A 125 14.25 0.67 1.11
N GLY A 126 14.86 0.29 -0.01
CA GLY A 126 14.46 0.71 -1.35
C GLY A 126 15.07 2.05 -1.73
N GLY A 127 14.86 2.48 -2.97
CA GLY A 127 15.28 3.78 -3.48
C GLY A 127 14.42 4.92 -2.94
N LEU A 128 15.02 6.10 -2.81
CA LEU A 128 14.33 7.36 -2.59
C LEU A 128 14.16 8.04 -3.96
N TYR A 129 12.92 8.23 -4.37
CA TYR A 129 12.56 8.81 -5.66
C TYR A 129 11.85 10.14 -5.46
N GLN A 130 12.11 11.08 -6.34
CA GLN A 130 11.25 12.24 -6.51
C GLN A 130 9.98 11.83 -7.25
N TRP A 131 8.92 12.58 -7.07
CA TRP A 131 7.62 12.23 -7.63
C TRP A 131 7.62 12.20 -9.16
N ASP A 132 8.21 13.22 -9.81
CA ASP A 132 8.31 13.28 -11.27
C ASP A 132 9.08 12.09 -11.83
N GLU A 133 10.21 11.76 -11.20
CA GLU A 133 11.01 10.60 -11.57
C GLU A 133 10.24 9.29 -11.40
N MET A 134 9.56 9.12 -10.28
CA MET A 134 8.75 7.95 -10.01
C MET A 134 7.61 7.80 -11.03
N MET A 135 7.00 8.92 -11.43
CA MET A 135 5.95 8.97 -12.44
C MET A 135 6.47 8.91 -13.88
N GLN A 136 7.80 8.95 -14.09
CA GLN A 136 8.41 9.07 -15.42
C GLN A 136 7.87 10.29 -16.18
N TYR A 137 7.84 11.42 -15.46
CA TYR A 137 7.48 12.75 -15.96
C TYR A 137 6.08 12.85 -16.60
N THR A 138 5.14 12.00 -16.15
CA THR A 138 3.72 12.10 -16.49
C THR A 138 2.88 12.33 -15.25
N THR A 139 1.75 13.03 -15.40
CA THR A 139 0.79 13.29 -14.31
C THR A 139 -0.41 12.35 -14.38
N GLN A 140 -0.42 11.42 -15.33
CA GLN A 140 -1.55 10.52 -15.54
C GLN A 140 -1.57 9.42 -14.46
N GLN A 141 -2.62 9.40 -13.64
CA GLN A 141 -2.84 8.32 -12.68
C GLN A 141 -3.05 6.97 -13.39
N GLY A 142 -2.64 5.88 -12.72
CA GLY A 142 -2.69 4.54 -13.29
C GLY A 142 -1.56 4.25 -14.28
N THR A 143 -0.62 5.20 -14.45
CA THR A 143 0.59 4.96 -15.22
C THR A 143 1.48 3.91 -14.56
N GLN A 144 2.25 3.17 -15.36
CA GLN A 144 3.25 2.25 -14.85
C GLN A 144 4.33 2.99 -14.03
N GLY A 145 4.79 4.16 -14.50
CA GLY A 145 5.92 4.87 -13.92
C GLY A 145 7.13 3.93 -13.82
N ILE A 146 7.83 3.95 -12.68
CA ILE A 146 8.96 3.07 -12.41
C ILE A 146 8.57 1.65 -11.97
N CYS A 147 7.29 1.28 -11.98
CA CYS A 147 6.83 -0.04 -11.56
C CYS A 147 7.15 -1.13 -12.58
N PRO A 148 7.18 -2.41 -12.18
CA PRO A 148 7.27 -3.53 -13.10
C PRO A 148 6.13 -3.54 -14.12
N PRO A 149 6.30 -4.16 -15.30
CA PRO A 149 5.23 -4.31 -16.27
C PRO A 149 3.98 -4.97 -15.67
N GLY A 150 2.81 -4.35 -15.91
CA GLY A 150 1.52 -4.80 -15.35
C GLY A 150 1.23 -4.31 -13.93
N TRP A 151 2.15 -3.54 -13.34
CA TRP A 151 1.99 -2.82 -12.07
C TRP A 151 1.92 -1.32 -12.33
N HIS A 152 1.35 -0.59 -11.39
CA HIS A 152 1.25 0.87 -11.44
C HIS A 152 1.51 1.49 -10.08
N LEU A 153 1.77 2.77 -10.08
CA LEU A 153 1.89 3.55 -8.85
C LEU A 153 0.50 3.77 -8.25
N PRO A 154 0.31 3.49 -6.95
CA PRO A 154 -1.01 3.58 -6.35
C PRO A 154 -1.51 5.02 -6.32
N SER A 155 -2.77 5.23 -6.69
CA SER A 155 -3.48 6.48 -6.50
C SER A 155 -3.79 6.73 -5.01
N ASP A 156 -4.20 7.94 -4.66
CA ASP A 156 -4.67 8.28 -3.31
C ASP A 156 -5.87 7.42 -2.89
N GLU A 157 -6.80 7.16 -3.81
CA GLU A 157 -7.97 6.30 -3.54
C GLU A 157 -7.56 4.84 -3.27
N GLU A 158 -6.57 4.30 -3.98
CA GLU A 158 -6.08 2.94 -3.72
C GLU A 158 -5.37 2.84 -2.36
N TRP A 159 -4.67 3.89 -1.95
CA TRP A 159 -4.14 3.98 -0.59
C TRP A 159 -5.26 4.01 0.46
N LYS A 160 -6.35 4.75 0.25
CA LYS A 160 -7.51 4.79 1.16
C LYS A 160 -8.17 3.40 1.28
N VAL A 161 -8.25 2.65 0.17
CA VAL A 161 -8.74 1.27 0.19
C VAL A 161 -7.82 0.38 1.04
N LEU A 162 -6.50 0.45 0.86
CA LEU A 162 -5.54 -0.28 1.68
C LEU A 162 -5.68 0.08 3.17
N GLU A 163 -5.70 1.37 3.48
CA GLU A 163 -5.80 1.87 4.87
C GLU A 163 -7.09 1.39 5.53
N GLY A 164 -8.24 1.52 4.85
CA GLY A 164 -9.53 1.05 5.35
C GLY A 164 -9.66 -0.47 5.42
N ALA A 165 -8.89 -1.22 4.61
CA ALA A 165 -8.87 -2.68 4.67
C ALA A 165 -8.13 -3.23 5.90
N VAL A 166 -7.20 -2.47 6.45
CA VAL A 166 -6.33 -2.91 7.54
C VAL A 166 -6.58 -2.19 8.86
N ASP A 167 -7.46 -1.18 8.89
CA ASP A 167 -7.83 -0.47 10.11
C ASP A 167 -8.95 -1.21 10.84
N SER A 168 -8.82 -1.36 12.15
CA SER A 168 -9.81 -2.08 12.96
C SER A 168 -11.06 -1.26 13.28
N GLN A 169 -10.99 0.07 13.18
CA GLN A 169 -12.09 0.97 13.53
C GLN A 169 -12.76 1.57 12.29
N TYR A 170 -11.97 2.10 11.36
CA TYR A 170 -12.45 2.79 10.16
C TYR A 170 -12.33 1.89 8.94
N ARG A 171 -13.46 1.62 8.27
CA ARG A 171 -13.53 0.67 7.16
C ARG A 171 -13.27 1.37 5.82
N ILE A 172 -13.13 0.56 4.76
CA ILE A 172 -13.07 1.08 3.39
C ILE A 172 -14.28 1.98 3.12
N GLY A 173 -14.03 3.17 2.59
CA GLY A 173 -15.06 4.17 2.29
C GLY A 173 -15.52 4.98 3.50
N ASP A 174 -14.88 4.86 4.67
CA ASP A 174 -15.15 5.72 5.81
C ASP A 174 -14.66 7.14 5.52
N PRO A 175 -15.44 8.20 5.86
CA PRO A 175 -15.02 9.59 5.70
C PRO A 175 -13.71 9.97 6.45
N GLU A 176 -13.30 9.17 7.42
CA GLU A 176 -11.97 9.31 8.06
C GLU A 176 -10.85 9.35 7.04
N TRP A 177 -10.97 8.61 5.93
CA TRP A 177 -9.95 8.55 4.88
C TRP A 177 -9.89 9.79 3.98
N ASP A 178 -10.87 10.69 4.08
CA ASP A 178 -10.91 11.96 3.34
C ASP A 178 -10.29 13.14 4.12
N ILE A 179 -9.88 12.91 5.37
CA ILE A 179 -9.18 13.90 6.18
C ILE A 179 -7.80 14.19 5.55
N SER A 180 -7.59 15.40 5.11
CA SER A 180 -6.47 15.77 4.23
C SER A 180 -5.19 16.26 4.94
N LEU A 181 -5.26 16.71 6.18
CA LEU A 181 -4.17 17.49 6.80
C LEU A 181 -3.75 17.00 8.20
N ASN A 182 -4.29 15.89 8.67
CA ASN A 182 -4.03 15.41 10.03
C ASN A 182 -3.74 13.90 10.04
N TYR A 183 -3.40 13.41 11.23
CA TYR A 183 -3.40 11.98 11.50
C TYR A 183 -4.81 11.44 11.29
N ARG A 184 -4.92 10.36 10.55
CA ARG A 184 -6.18 9.68 10.26
C ARG A 184 -6.07 8.19 10.52
N GLY A 185 -7.21 7.54 10.69
CA GLY A 185 -7.29 6.13 11.03
C GLY A 185 -6.98 5.84 12.49
N PHE A 186 -7.22 4.62 12.91
CA PHE A 186 -7.00 4.17 14.27
C PHE A 186 -5.70 3.36 14.41
N ASP A 187 -5.57 2.23 13.70
CA ASP A 187 -4.41 1.34 13.80
C ASP A 187 -3.84 0.84 12.45
N ALA A 188 -4.36 1.28 11.33
CA ALA A 188 -3.89 0.86 10.00
C ALA A 188 -2.37 0.99 9.84
N ALA A 189 -1.80 2.08 10.41
CA ALA A 189 -0.36 2.29 10.44
C ALA A 189 0.41 1.22 11.17
N THR A 190 -0.05 0.88 12.35
CA THR A 190 0.57 -0.15 13.17
C THR A 190 0.51 -1.48 12.45
N ASN A 191 -0.60 -1.76 11.77
CA ASN A 191 -0.84 -3.02 11.06
C ASN A 191 -0.02 -3.16 9.77
N LEU A 192 0.44 -2.06 9.18
CA LEU A 192 1.24 -2.06 7.95
C LEU A 192 2.76 -1.98 8.19
N LYS A 193 3.21 -1.48 9.35
CA LYS A 193 4.64 -1.33 9.66
C LYS A 193 5.30 -2.64 10.06
N THR A 194 6.59 -2.78 9.75
CA THR A 194 7.43 -3.88 10.24
C THR A 194 7.47 -3.94 11.76
N THR A 195 7.71 -5.14 12.30
CA THR A 195 7.82 -5.42 13.74
C THR A 195 9.15 -4.97 14.35
N SER A 196 10.05 -4.43 13.54
CA SER A 196 11.37 -3.96 13.94
C SER A 196 11.88 -2.83 13.04
N GLY A 197 12.89 -2.10 13.50
CA GLY A 197 13.55 -1.05 12.72
C GLY A 197 13.02 0.36 12.97
N TRP A 198 11.88 0.51 13.63
CA TRP A 198 11.30 1.81 13.97
C TRP A 198 11.75 2.24 15.37
N TYR A 199 12.22 3.48 15.51
CA TYR A 199 12.67 4.04 16.78
C TYR A 199 11.50 4.36 17.74
N GLN A 200 11.83 4.57 19.02
CA GLN A 200 10.91 5.05 20.06
C GLN A 200 9.62 4.22 20.21
N ASN A 201 9.75 2.89 20.18
CA ASN A 201 8.62 1.95 20.23
C ASN A 201 7.65 2.11 19.04
N GLY A 202 8.11 2.68 17.94
CA GLY A 202 7.31 2.88 16.72
C GLY A 202 7.07 1.63 15.89
N ASN A 203 7.56 0.45 16.30
CA ASN A 203 7.37 -0.81 15.58
C ASN A 203 5.89 -1.14 15.41
N GLY A 204 5.56 -1.73 14.26
CA GLY A 204 4.21 -2.20 13.96
C GLY A 204 3.98 -3.65 14.33
N THR A 205 2.81 -4.15 13.94
CA THR A 205 2.44 -5.57 14.07
C THR A 205 2.72 -6.35 12.79
N ASN A 206 2.83 -5.65 11.65
CA ASN A 206 2.90 -6.24 10.31
C ASN A 206 1.81 -7.30 10.07
N LEU A 207 0.62 -7.06 10.62
CA LEU A 207 -0.46 -8.05 10.68
C LEU A 207 -0.84 -8.58 9.29
N TYR A 208 -0.80 -7.72 8.30
CA TYR A 208 -1.17 -8.05 6.91
C TYR A 208 0.04 -8.30 6.00
N GLY A 209 1.26 -8.24 6.51
CA GLY A 209 2.47 -8.56 5.74
C GLY A 209 2.92 -7.51 4.73
N PHE A 210 2.42 -6.28 4.83
CA PHE A 210 2.83 -5.15 3.97
C PHE A 210 4.30 -4.75 4.17
N SER A 211 4.81 -4.90 5.40
CA SER A 211 6.23 -4.73 5.74
C SER A 211 6.80 -3.33 5.54
N GLY A 212 6.01 -2.27 5.78
CA GLY A 212 6.45 -0.88 5.65
C GLY A 212 7.68 -0.56 6.51
N LEU A 213 8.73 -0.03 5.89
CA LEU A 213 10.04 0.25 6.49
C LEU A 213 10.25 1.74 6.76
N PRO A 214 11.01 2.11 7.82
CA PRO A 214 11.37 3.51 8.13
C PRO A 214 12.58 3.98 7.33
N GLY A 215 12.47 4.08 6.01
CA GLY A 215 13.58 4.40 5.10
C GLY A 215 14.07 5.85 5.16
N GLY A 216 13.41 6.73 5.91
CA GLY A 216 13.74 8.15 5.93
C GLY A 216 13.36 8.88 4.66
N SER A 217 13.96 10.04 4.44
CA SER A 217 13.74 10.87 3.26
C SER A 217 15.01 11.62 2.86
N ARG A 218 15.01 12.16 1.66
CA ARG A 218 15.91 13.20 1.18
C ARG A 218 15.08 14.46 0.95
N ASP A 219 15.55 15.59 1.47
CA ASP A 219 14.87 16.88 1.27
C ASP A 219 15.39 17.62 0.02
N LEU A 220 14.80 18.77 -0.27
CA LEU A 220 15.14 19.61 -1.41
C LEU A 220 16.58 20.14 -1.39
N SER A 221 17.22 20.21 -0.23
CA SER A 221 18.63 20.63 -0.10
C SER A 221 19.62 19.48 -0.35
N GLY A 222 19.10 18.25 -0.55
CA GLY A 222 19.93 17.06 -0.69
C GLY A 222 20.30 16.42 0.66
N TYR A 223 19.77 16.91 1.77
CA TYR A 223 19.99 16.37 3.09
C TYR A 223 19.14 15.12 3.32
N PHE A 224 19.75 14.07 3.86
CA PHE A 224 19.08 12.86 4.28
C PHE A 224 18.70 12.93 5.76
N GLY A 225 17.48 12.51 6.08
CA GLY A 225 17.00 12.56 7.44
C GLY A 225 15.96 11.48 7.74
N TYR A 226 15.71 11.31 9.04
CA TYR A 226 14.57 10.55 9.57
C TYR A 226 14.58 9.03 9.34
N VAL A 227 15.69 8.41 8.90
CA VAL A 227 15.80 6.94 8.88
C VAL A 227 15.54 6.37 10.28
N GLY A 228 14.75 5.31 10.36
CA GLY A 228 14.31 4.74 11.62
C GLY A 228 13.07 5.44 12.22
N TYR A 229 12.77 6.67 11.84
CA TYR A 229 11.62 7.44 12.34
C TYR A 229 10.45 7.47 11.36
N TYR A 230 10.73 7.70 10.07
CA TYR A 230 9.71 7.86 9.03
C TYR A 230 9.95 6.92 7.85
N GLY A 231 8.87 6.44 7.27
CA GLY A 231 8.82 5.89 5.93
C GLY A 231 7.88 6.75 5.09
N TYR A 232 8.20 6.95 3.83
CA TYR A 232 7.43 7.78 2.90
C TYR A 232 7.07 6.97 1.65
N TRP A 233 5.81 7.06 1.24
CA TRP A 233 5.31 6.38 0.04
C TRP A 233 4.46 7.36 -0.75
N TRP A 234 4.83 7.57 -2.00
CA TRP A 234 4.10 8.43 -2.90
C TRP A 234 2.77 7.82 -3.35
N ALA A 235 1.81 8.68 -3.71
CA ALA A 235 0.67 8.35 -4.55
C ALA A 235 0.88 8.95 -5.95
N ALA A 236 0.30 8.31 -6.96
CA ALA A 236 0.27 8.84 -8.32
C ALA A 236 -0.68 10.03 -8.50
N THR A 237 -1.33 10.47 -7.43
CA THR A 237 -2.30 11.56 -7.43
C THR A 237 -1.61 12.87 -7.08
N GLU A 238 -1.62 13.84 -8.00
CA GLU A 238 -1.24 15.22 -7.70
C GLU A 238 -2.20 15.83 -6.71
N TYR A 239 -1.68 16.70 -5.89
CA TYR A 239 -2.48 17.60 -5.06
C TYR A 239 -2.74 18.93 -5.75
N ASP A 240 -1.71 19.51 -6.33
CA ASP A 240 -1.72 20.69 -7.19
C ASP A 240 -0.52 20.62 -8.16
N SER A 241 -0.18 21.71 -8.83
CA SER A 241 0.92 21.74 -9.82
C SER A 241 2.31 21.48 -9.24
N ASP A 242 2.48 21.61 -7.93
CA ASP A 242 3.79 21.57 -7.26
C ASP A 242 3.89 20.44 -6.22
N ASP A 243 2.75 19.87 -5.82
CA ASP A 243 2.66 18.88 -4.75
C ASP A 243 1.90 17.62 -5.16
N ALA A 244 2.33 16.46 -4.66
CA ALA A 244 1.62 15.19 -4.79
C ALA A 244 1.30 14.58 -3.43
N TRP A 245 0.27 13.73 -3.41
CA TRP A 245 -0.09 13.01 -2.21
C TRP A 245 0.96 11.96 -1.87
N ARG A 246 1.25 11.81 -0.58
CA ARG A 246 2.12 10.76 -0.06
C ARG A 246 1.63 10.24 1.28
N ARG A 247 2.03 9.02 1.61
CA ARG A 247 1.91 8.44 2.94
C ARG A 247 3.22 8.59 3.68
N HIS A 248 3.19 9.04 4.92
CA HIS A 248 4.37 9.03 5.76
C HIS A 248 4.02 8.61 7.19
N ARG A 249 4.98 8.10 7.94
CA ARG A 249 4.74 7.57 9.27
C ARG A 249 5.80 7.96 10.28
N TYR A 250 5.31 8.48 11.41
CA TYR A 250 5.95 8.53 12.70
C TYR A 250 5.02 7.84 13.69
N GLY A 251 5.46 6.86 14.48
CA GLY A 251 4.70 6.24 15.57
C GLY A 251 3.17 6.06 15.45
N ALA A 252 2.45 6.97 14.85
CA ALA A 252 1.04 6.95 14.53
C ALA A 252 0.82 7.36 13.06
N LEU A 253 -0.32 7.05 12.48
CA LEU A 253 -0.68 7.43 11.11
C LEU A 253 -0.69 8.94 10.92
N SER A 254 -0.06 9.42 9.87
CA SER A 254 -0.42 10.70 9.31
C SER A 254 -0.22 10.73 7.81
N LEU A 255 -1.15 11.36 7.14
CA LEU A 255 -0.98 11.88 5.81
C LEU A 255 -0.41 13.28 5.95
N ILE A 256 0.71 13.54 5.34
CA ILE A 256 1.17 14.90 5.11
C ILE A 256 1.49 15.02 3.64
N ARG A 257 0.98 16.06 3.05
CA ARG A 257 1.49 16.68 1.86
C ARG A 257 2.87 17.23 2.14
N ASN A 258 3.80 17.10 1.18
CA ASN A 258 4.66 18.22 0.78
C ASN A 258 5.64 17.79 -0.30
N GLN A 259 5.95 18.83 -1.02
CA GLN A 259 7.03 19.19 -1.94
C GLN A 259 8.20 18.21 -2.01
#